data_3498aa437dac11a0f99eb0e2e93f69e6
#
_entry.id   3498aa437dac11a0f99eb0e2e93f69e6
#
_cell.length_a   1.000
_cell.length_b   1.000
_cell.length_c   1.000
_cell.angle_alpha   90.00
_cell.angle_beta   90.00
_cell.angle_gamma   90.00
#
_symmetry.space_group_name_H-M   'P 1'
#
loop_
_entity.id
_entity.type
_entity.pdbx_description
1 polymer ?
#
loop_
_entity_poly.entity_id
_entity_poly.type
_entity_poly.pdbx_seq_one_letter_code
_entity_poly.pdbx_strand_id
1 'polypeptide(L)'
;ASLNAFRTLTTYFSDYAMQLSDVRFRRNAAELTQFYYRLLRFTLNASTASGLYDGTLAFMPQLCDLGKECRTLLDNIQPITDANGIVLEVSIPDEPINCALDTALIQRMLLNIIANCTERCKHGDRIRFTVTQEGDHADITIRDDGVRIPPEKLGTIFIPLRVTGVDFSDLSSNSFGLTVALGIAEKHDGTILLESNEWGGTTFHVV
;
A
#
# COMPACT_ATOMS: atom_id res chain seq x y z
N ALA A 1 -15.99 -14.46 -9.44
CA ALA A 1 -15.57 -15.50 -10.42
C ALA A 1 -14.59 -14.94 -11.47
N SER A 2 -14.88 -13.82 -12.13
CA SER A 2 -14.05 -13.26 -13.22
C SER A 2 -12.66 -12.76 -12.77
N LEU A 3 -12.55 -12.11 -11.61
CA LEU A 3 -11.26 -11.63 -11.08
C LEU A 3 -10.30 -12.78 -10.73
N ASN A 4 -10.82 -13.88 -10.17
CA ASN A 4 -10.00 -15.06 -9.88
C ASN A 4 -9.53 -15.78 -11.15
N ALA A 5 -10.38 -15.88 -12.18
CA ALA A 5 -10.00 -16.43 -13.47
C ALA A 5 -8.91 -15.56 -14.14
N PHE A 6 -9.04 -14.24 -14.08
CA PHE A 6 -8.04 -13.33 -14.62
C PHE A 6 -6.70 -13.42 -13.86
N ARG A 7 -6.74 -13.54 -12.52
CA ARG A 7 -5.54 -13.79 -11.71
C ARG A 7 -4.83 -15.08 -12.14
N THR A 8 -5.58 -16.18 -12.28
CA THR A 8 -5.03 -17.46 -12.70
C THR A 8 -4.36 -17.36 -14.08
N LEU A 9 -4.98 -16.65 -15.02
CA LEU A 9 -4.42 -16.43 -16.35
C LEU A 9 -3.14 -15.58 -16.30
N THR A 10 -3.11 -14.48 -15.53
CA THR A 10 -1.90 -13.64 -15.43
C THR A 10 -0.75 -14.38 -14.78
N THR A 11 -1.01 -15.19 -13.73
CA THR A 11 0.01 -16.04 -13.11
C THR A 11 0.53 -17.08 -14.10
N TYR A 12 -0.37 -17.78 -14.82
CA TYR A 12 0.02 -18.76 -15.85
C TYR A 12 0.86 -18.12 -16.96
N PHE A 13 0.47 -16.94 -17.45
CA PHE A 13 1.25 -16.22 -18.46
C PHE A 13 2.60 -15.77 -17.95
N SER A 14 2.70 -15.33 -16.69
CA SER A 14 3.95 -14.95 -16.07
C SER A 14 4.90 -16.15 -15.95
N ASP A 15 4.41 -17.28 -15.44
CA ASP A 15 5.19 -18.51 -15.29
C ASP A 15 5.66 -19.07 -16.65
N TYR A 16 4.78 -19.05 -17.66
CA TYR A 16 5.11 -19.46 -19.01
C TYR A 16 6.14 -18.53 -19.65
N ALA A 17 6.01 -17.21 -19.43
CA ALA A 17 6.95 -16.22 -19.91
C ALA A 17 8.35 -16.40 -19.35
N MET A 18 8.47 -16.84 -18.10
CA MET A 18 9.78 -17.12 -17.46
C MET A 18 10.51 -18.31 -18.12
N GLN A 19 9.77 -19.24 -18.74
CA GLN A 19 10.34 -20.40 -19.43
C GLN A 19 10.78 -20.07 -20.87
N LEU A 20 10.33 -18.93 -21.42
CA LEU A 20 10.69 -18.51 -22.77
C LEU A 20 11.94 -17.64 -22.78
N SER A 21 12.78 -17.81 -23.79
CA SER A 21 13.95 -16.95 -24.02
C SER A 21 13.61 -15.58 -24.62
N ASP A 22 12.35 -15.37 -25.06
CA ASP A 22 11.91 -14.10 -25.66
C ASP A 22 11.74 -12.99 -24.63
N VAL A 23 12.67 -12.03 -24.69
CA VAL A 23 12.71 -10.88 -23.78
C VAL A 23 11.47 -9.99 -23.93
N ARG A 24 10.91 -9.85 -25.14
CA ARG A 24 9.71 -9.02 -25.38
C ARG A 24 8.48 -9.67 -24.73
N PHE A 25 8.36 -10.98 -24.88
CA PHE A 25 7.24 -11.71 -24.28
C PHE A 25 7.27 -11.62 -22.75
N ARG A 26 8.45 -11.81 -22.15
CA ARG A 26 8.62 -11.66 -20.68
C ARG A 26 8.26 -10.26 -20.20
N ARG A 27 8.70 -9.22 -20.90
CA ARG A 27 8.36 -7.84 -20.57
C ARG A 27 6.85 -7.60 -20.65
N ASN A 28 6.19 -8.03 -21.73
CA ASN A 28 4.75 -7.86 -21.91
C ASN A 28 3.94 -8.61 -20.82
N ALA A 29 4.39 -9.82 -20.45
CA ALA A 29 3.76 -10.58 -19.37
C ALA A 29 3.89 -9.86 -18.00
N ALA A 30 5.04 -9.28 -17.71
CA ALA A 30 5.26 -8.49 -16.50
C ALA A 30 4.39 -7.22 -16.50
N GLU A 31 4.32 -6.50 -17.61
CA GLU A 31 3.46 -5.31 -17.77
C GLU A 31 1.97 -5.66 -17.58
N LEU A 32 1.50 -6.78 -18.16
CA LEU A 32 0.13 -7.27 -17.99
C LEU A 32 -0.17 -7.60 -16.52
N THR A 33 0.77 -8.26 -15.85
CA THR A 33 0.65 -8.61 -14.44
C THR A 33 0.58 -7.36 -13.57
N GLN A 34 1.45 -6.37 -13.81
CA GLN A 34 1.41 -5.08 -13.10
C GLN A 34 0.09 -4.34 -13.33
N PHE A 35 -0.39 -4.31 -14.58
CA PHE A 35 -1.68 -3.69 -14.91
C PHE A 35 -2.85 -4.36 -14.17
N TYR A 36 -2.86 -5.69 -14.11
CA TYR A 36 -3.86 -6.44 -13.35
C TYR A 36 -3.87 -6.05 -11.86
N TYR A 37 -2.71 -6.02 -11.21
CA TYR A 37 -2.64 -5.67 -9.79
C TYR A 37 -3.03 -4.22 -9.54
N ARG A 38 -2.71 -3.29 -10.44
CA ARG A 38 -3.18 -1.90 -10.37
C ARG A 38 -4.70 -1.82 -10.44
N LEU A 39 -5.31 -2.54 -11.40
CA LEU A 39 -6.77 -2.57 -11.56
C LEU A 39 -7.46 -3.22 -10.35
N LEU A 40 -6.90 -4.31 -9.82
CA LEU A 40 -7.40 -4.96 -8.62
C LEU A 40 -7.35 -4.02 -7.42
N ARG A 41 -6.21 -3.37 -7.19
CA ARG A 41 -6.05 -2.37 -6.13
C ARG A 41 -7.06 -1.23 -6.28
N PHE A 42 -7.19 -0.70 -7.48
CA PHE A 42 -8.18 0.35 -7.76
C PHE A 42 -9.61 -0.08 -7.42
N THR A 43 -10.03 -1.26 -7.87
CA THR A 43 -11.38 -1.79 -7.61
C THR A 43 -11.64 -1.98 -6.11
N LEU A 44 -10.66 -2.52 -5.38
CA LEU A 44 -10.74 -2.71 -3.93
C LEU A 44 -10.79 -1.37 -3.20
N ASN A 45 -9.98 -0.40 -3.63
CA ASN A 45 -9.99 0.95 -3.06
C ASN A 45 -11.30 1.67 -3.33
N ALA A 46 -11.88 1.56 -4.55
CA ALA A 46 -13.16 2.15 -4.88
C ALA A 46 -14.30 1.60 -4.01
N SER A 47 -14.32 0.28 -3.80
CA SER A 47 -15.29 -0.34 -2.90
C SER A 47 -15.14 0.11 -1.45
N THR A 48 -13.89 0.22 -0.96
CA THR A 48 -13.62 0.71 0.40
C THR A 48 -13.99 2.18 0.56
N ALA A 49 -13.62 3.01 -0.41
CA ALA A 49 -13.96 4.44 -0.40
C ALA A 49 -15.47 4.66 -0.37
N SER A 50 -16.23 3.91 -1.18
CA SER A 50 -17.70 3.95 -1.14
C SER A 50 -18.22 3.60 0.25
N GLY A 51 -17.76 2.48 0.82
CA GLY A 51 -18.18 2.06 2.15
C GLY A 51 -17.80 3.03 3.28
N LEU A 52 -16.64 3.69 3.17
CA LEU A 52 -16.22 4.76 4.09
C LEU A 52 -17.12 5.99 3.96
N TYR A 53 -17.42 6.40 2.73
CA TYR A 53 -18.28 7.56 2.44
C TYR A 53 -19.71 7.36 2.95
N ASP A 54 -20.30 6.18 2.64
CA ASP A 54 -21.68 5.84 2.99
C ASP A 54 -21.82 5.34 4.44
N GLY A 55 -20.73 5.17 5.17
CA GLY A 55 -20.71 4.57 6.50
C GLY A 55 -21.08 3.07 6.52
N THR A 56 -21.08 2.41 5.35
CA THR A 56 -21.46 0.99 5.20
C THR A 56 -20.27 0.04 5.22
N LEU A 57 -19.03 0.57 5.31
CA LEU A 57 -17.84 -0.28 5.39
C LEU A 57 -17.92 -1.16 6.63
N ALA A 58 -17.96 -2.49 6.40
CA ALA A 58 -17.86 -3.44 7.49
C ALA A 58 -16.54 -3.23 8.25
N PHE A 59 -16.61 -3.16 9.56
CA PHE A 59 -15.46 -2.99 10.45
C PHE A 59 -15.55 -4.06 11.53
N MET A 60 -14.62 -5.00 11.49
CA MET A 60 -14.63 -6.21 12.33
C MET A 60 -13.29 -6.35 13.07
N PRO A 61 -12.99 -5.46 14.03
CA PRO A 61 -11.72 -5.50 14.75
C PRO A 61 -11.64 -6.75 15.61
N GLN A 62 -10.48 -7.37 15.64
CA GLN A 62 -10.15 -8.52 16.47
C GLN A 62 -8.82 -8.25 17.16
N LEU A 63 -8.66 -8.79 18.38
CA LEU A 63 -7.37 -8.71 19.06
C LEU A 63 -6.35 -9.55 18.30
N CYS A 64 -5.32 -8.90 17.78
CA CYS A 64 -4.24 -9.53 17.01
C CYS A 64 -2.89 -8.89 17.31
N ASP A 65 -1.82 -9.59 16.95
CA ASP A 65 -0.46 -9.08 17.02
C ASP A 65 -0.15 -8.30 15.73
N LEU A 66 -0.08 -6.97 15.85
CA LEU A 66 0.23 -6.06 14.74
C LEU A 66 1.58 -6.40 14.09
N GLY A 67 2.61 -6.71 14.90
CA GLY A 67 3.93 -7.07 14.39
C GLY A 67 3.89 -8.30 13.48
N LYS A 68 3.14 -9.33 13.86
CA LYS A 68 2.94 -10.53 13.05
C LYS A 68 2.19 -10.23 11.76
N GLU A 69 1.13 -9.42 11.80
CA GLU A 69 0.37 -9.03 10.61
C GLU A 69 1.25 -8.23 9.63
N CYS A 70 2.07 -7.31 10.15
CA CYS A 70 3.02 -6.56 9.34
C CYS A 70 4.08 -7.47 8.69
N ARG A 71 4.69 -8.39 9.45
CA ARG A 71 5.67 -9.35 8.89
C ARG A 71 5.05 -10.17 7.77
N THR A 72 3.85 -10.73 7.99
CA THR A 72 3.14 -11.53 6.97
C THR A 72 2.89 -10.72 5.69
N LEU A 73 2.51 -9.44 5.82
CA LEU A 73 2.32 -8.57 4.68
C LEU A 73 3.63 -8.31 3.95
N LEU A 74 4.70 -7.99 4.67
CA LEU A 74 6.00 -7.63 4.09
C LEU A 74 6.65 -8.83 3.40
N ASP A 75 6.52 -10.04 3.93
CA ASP A 75 6.97 -11.28 3.27
C ASP A 75 6.29 -11.47 1.90
N ASN A 76 5.01 -11.11 1.78
CA ASN A 76 4.28 -11.17 0.51
C ASN A 76 4.69 -10.07 -0.48
N ILE A 77 5.21 -8.94 0.01
CA ILE A 77 5.64 -7.81 -0.82
C ILE A 77 7.12 -7.93 -1.23
N GLN A 78 7.94 -8.59 -0.44
CA GLN A 78 9.39 -8.74 -0.68
C GLN A 78 9.72 -9.14 -2.12
N PRO A 79 9.08 -10.14 -2.74
CA PRO A 79 9.37 -10.51 -4.13
C PRO A 79 9.10 -9.39 -5.14
N ILE A 80 8.13 -8.51 -4.82
CA ILE A 80 7.77 -7.38 -5.69
C ILE A 80 8.80 -6.26 -5.57
N THR A 81 9.26 -5.94 -4.36
CA THR A 81 10.32 -4.96 -4.15
C THR A 81 11.62 -5.42 -4.75
N ASP A 82 11.99 -6.69 -4.58
CA ASP A 82 13.19 -7.31 -5.17
C ASP A 82 13.18 -7.24 -6.70
N ALA A 83 12.04 -7.56 -7.32
CA ALA A 83 11.89 -7.48 -8.77
C ALA A 83 12.04 -6.06 -9.33
N ASN A 84 11.75 -5.03 -8.52
CA ASN A 84 11.95 -3.62 -8.85
C ASN A 84 13.33 -3.10 -8.41
N GLY A 85 14.16 -3.94 -7.79
CA GLY A 85 15.47 -3.57 -7.28
C GLY A 85 15.41 -2.59 -6.10
N ILE A 86 14.31 -2.61 -5.34
CA ILE A 86 14.10 -1.78 -4.15
C ILE A 86 14.47 -2.59 -2.91
N VAL A 87 15.30 -2.03 -2.04
CA VAL A 87 15.70 -2.67 -0.79
C VAL A 87 14.64 -2.42 0.29
N LEU A 88 14.03 -3.47 0.81
CA LEU A 88 13.10 -3.39 1.92
C LEU A 88 13.84 -3.66 3.25
N GLU A 89 13.93 -2.63 4.10
CA GLU A 89 14.53 -2.73 5.45
C GLU A 89 13.39 -2.77 6.48
N VAL A 90 13.34 -3.83 7.30
CA VAL A 90 12.25 -4.08 8.25
C VAL A 90 12.77 -4.07 9.68
N SER A 91 12.14 -3.28 10.54
CA SER A 91 12.40 -3.20 11.98
C SER A 91 11.10 -3.32 12.75
N ILE A 92 10.81 -4.51 13.25
CA ILE A 92 9.60 -4.83 14.02
C ILE A 92 10.04 -5.54 15.29
N PRO A 93 9.58 -5.14 16.48
CA PRO A 93 9.90 -5.82 17.74
C PRO A 93 9.50 -7.29 17.72
N ASP A 94 10.25 -8.13 18.42
CA ASP A 94 9.90 -9.55 18.59
C ASP A 94 8.74 -9.74 19.56
N GLU A 95 8.59 -8.82 20.51
CA GLU A 95 7.47 -8.82 21.46
C GLU A 95 6.15 -8.55 20.76
N PRO A 96 5.07 -9.29 21.07
CA PRO A 96 3.77 -9.07 20.47
C PRO A 96 3.18 -7.70 20.75
N ILE A 97 2.77 -6.98 19.74
CA ILE A 97 2.04 -5.72 19.84
C ILE A 97 0.55 -6.01 19.66
N ASN A 98 -0.16 -6.21 20.77
CA ASN A 98 -1.56 -6.59 20.75
C ASN A 98 -2.48 -5.39 20.57
N CYS A 99 -3.17 -5.30 19.44
CA CYS A 99 -4.12 -4.26 19.09
C CYS A 99 -5.45 -4.86 18.62
N ALA A 100 -6.54 -4.12 18.83
CA ALA A 100 -7.85 -4.48 18.27
C ALA A 100 -7.94 -3.90 16.84
N LEU A 101 -7.70 -4.72 15.83
CA LEU A 101 -7.58 -4.30 14.43
C LEU A 101 -8.45 -5.15 13.50
N ASP A 102 -9.01 -4.50 12.47
CA ASP A 102 -9.49 -5.20 11.28
C ASP A 102 -8.28 -5.47 10.36
N THR A 103 -7.75 -6.69 10.43
CA THR A 103 -6.51 -7.08 9.74
C THR A 103 -6.60 -6.88 8.22
N ALA A 104 -7.77 -7.12 7.62
CA ALA A 104 -7.96 -6.94 6.18
C ALA A 104 -7.89 -5.47 5.78
N LEU A 105 -8.43 -4.57 6.60
CA LEU A 105 -8.36 -3.13 6.36
C LEU A 105 -6.94 -2.60 6.62
N ILE A 106 -6.27 -3.02 7.71
CA ILE A 106 -4.89 -2.63 8.00
C ILE A 106 -3.95 -3.07 6.87
N GLN A 107 -4.04 -4.31 6.41
CA GLN A 107 -3.23 -4.78 5.27
C GLN A 107 -3.49 -3.94 4.02
N ARG A 108 -4.75 -3.54 3.74
CA ARG A 108 -5.10 -2.67 2.62
C ARG A 108 -4.51 -1.27 2.77
N MET A 109 -4.57 -0.69 3.96
CA MET A 109 -3.97 0.60 4.28
C MET A 109 -2.46 0.58 4.00
N LEU A 110 -1.75 -0.38 4.57
CA LEU A 110 -0.31 -0.53 4.40
C LEU A 110 0.10 -0.78 2.95
N LEU A 111 -0.65 -1.62 2.21
CA LEU A 111 -0.43 -1.84 0.78
C LEU A 111 -0.57 -0.56 -0.04
N ASN A 112 -1.51 0.32 0.28
CA ASN A 112 -1.67 1.60 -0.41
C ASN A 112 -0.48 2.53 -0.15
N ILE A 113 0.02 2.58 1.08
CA ILE A 113 1.19 3.39 1.45
C ILE A 113 2.44 2.83 0.76
N ILE A 114 2.71 1.53 0.89
CA ILE A 114 3.90 0.88 0.31
C ILE A 114 3.90 0.98 -1.23
N ALA A 115 2.74 0.82 -1.87
CA ALA A 115 2.63 1.00 -3.31
C ALA A 115 2.97 2.44 -3.72
N ASN A 116 2.53 3.45 -2.96
CA ASN A 116 2.89 4.84 -3.20
C ASN A 116 4.41 5.07 -3.06
N CYS A 117 5.08 4.47 -2.06
CA CYS A 117 6.52 4.49 -1.92
C CYS A 117 7.22 3.81 -3.11
N THR A 118 6.80 2.58 -3.45
CA THR A 118 7.39 1.79 -4.55
C THR A 118 7.32 2.51 -5.90
N GLU A 119 6.21 3.21 -6.20
CA GLU A 119 6.03 3.93 -7.46
C GLU A 119 6.94 5.16 -7.59
N ARG A 120 7.47 5.69 -6.48
CA ARG A 120 8.41 6.81 -6.49
C ARG A 120 9.86 6.37 -6.37
N CYS A 121 10.11 5.14 -5.94
CA CYS A 121 11.44 4.58 -5.82
C CYS A 121 12.00 4.14 -7.17
N LYS A 122 13.32 4.20 -7.29
CA LYS A 122 14.12 3.68 -8.39
C LYS A 122 14.90 2.45 -7.94
N HIS A 123 15.49 1.77 -8.89
CA HIS A 123 16.43 0.68 -8.58
C HIS A 123 17.57 1.15 -7.67
N GLY A 124 17.76 0.49 -6.55
CA GLY A 124 18.75 0.82 -5.51
C GLY A 124 18.21 1.67 -4.36
N ASP A 125 17.02 2.27 -4.49
CA ASP A 125 16.37 3.00 -3.39
C ASP A 125 15.90 2.03 -2.30
N ARG A 126 15.63 2.58 -1.12
CA ARG A 126 15.21 1.81 0.05
C ARG A 126 13.81 2.21 0.51
N ILE A 127 13.08 1.24 1.02
CA ILE A 127 11.88 1.45 1.82
C ILE A 127 12.16 0.88 3.21
N ARG A 128 12.08 1.72 4.24
CA ARG A 128 12.25 1.34 5.65
C ARG A 128 10.89 1.25 6.31
N PHE A 129 10.60 0.10 6.85
CA PHE A 129 9.35 -0.18 7.57
C PHE A 129 9.68 -0.46 9.03
N THR A 130 9.17 0.39 9.91
CA THR A 130 9.42 0.28 11.36
C THR A 130 8.09 0.24 12.10
N VAL A 131 7.97 -0.66 13.06
CA VAL A 131 6.87 -0.68 14.02
C VAL A 131 7.44 -0.45 15.40
N THR A 132 6.83 0.46 16.15
CA THR A 132 7.15 0.71 17.56
C THR A 132 5.87 0.74 18.39
N GLN A 133 6.00 0.56 19.69
CA GLN A 133 4.89 0.72 20.63
C GLN A 133 5.31 1.77 21.67
N GLU A 134 4.48 2.78 21.83
CA GLU A 134 4.65 3.82 22.84
C GLU A 134 3.40 3.87 23.75
N GLY A 135 3.51 3.30 24.95
CA GLY A 135 2.37 3.18 25.86
C GLY A 135 1.25 2.34 25.26
N ASP A 136 0.06 2.93 25.08
CA ASP A 136 -1.12 2.26 24.54
C ASP A 136 -1.25 2.40 23.02
N HIS A 137 -0.31 3.05 22.36
CA HIS A 137 -0.33 3.28 20.92
C HIS A 137 0.74 2.46 20.19
N ALA A 138 0.43 2.06 18.97
CA ALA A 138 1.37 1.44 18.06
C ALA A 138 1.62 2.36 16.87
N ASP A 139 2.90 2.66 16.61
CA ASP A 139 3.32 3.51 15.51
C ASP A 139 3.93 2.67 14.39
N ILE A 140 3.49 2.91 13.16
CA ILE A 140 4.10 2.35 11.97
C ILE A 140 4.72 3.49 11.17
N THR A 141 6.03 3.46 11.01
CA THR A 141 6.76 4.41 10.17
C THR A 141 7.20 3.74 8.87
N ILE A 142 6.82 4.32 7.74
CA ILE A 142 7.22 3.86 6.42
C ILE A 142 7.94 5.01 5.72
N ARG A 143 9.25 4.86 5.51
CA ARG A 143 10.11 5.85 4.87
C ARG A 143 10.68 5.32 3.57
N ASP A 144 10.54 6.08 2.48
CA ASP A 144 11.20 5.81 1.20
C ASP A 144 12.33 6.79 0.91
N ASP A 145 13.27 6.39 0.06
CA ASP A 145 14.36 7.22 -0.48
C ASP A 145 14.01 7.73 -1.90
N GLY A 146 12.78 7.56 -2.35
CA GLY A 146 12.34 7.90 -3.70
C GLY A 146 12.22 9.40 -3.98
N VAL A 147 11.54 9.73 -5.06
CA VAL A 147 11.29 11.14 -5.41
C VAL A 147 10.37 11.76 -4.35
N ARG A 148 10.83 12.85 -3.72
CA ARG A 148 10.07 13.54 -2.69
C ARG A 148 8.75 14.09 -3.24
N ILE A 149 7.74 14.14 -2.38
CA ILE A 149 6.49 14.84 -2.68
C ILE A 149 6.74 16.34 -2.50
N PRO A 150 6.43 17.16 -3.53
CA PRO A 150 6.58 18.60 -3.41
C PRO A 150 5.78 19.16 -2.23
N PRO A 151 6.33 20.07 -1.41
CA PRO A 151 5.66 20.60 -0.22
C PRO A 151 4.26 21.17 -0.50
N GLU A 152 4.06 21.78 -1.66
CA GLU A 152 2.78 22.33 -2.10
C GLU A 152 1.72 21.24 -2.36
N LYS A 153 2.14 20.00 -2.56
CA LYS A 153 1.22 18.86 -2.76
C LYS A 153 0.91 18.09 -1.48
N LEU A 154 1.68 18.28 -0.40
CA LEU A 154 1.47 17.57 0.86
C LEU A 154 0.07 17.81 1.43
N GLY A 155 -0.43 19.03 1.39
CA GLY A 155 -1.77 19.39 1.86
C GLY A 155 -2.92 18.87 0.99
N THR A 156 -2.63 18.39 -0.22
CA THR A 156 -3.65 17.94 -1.18
C THR A 156 -3.54 16.47 -1.53
N ILE A 157 -2.55 15.76 -0.97
CA ILE A 157 -2.30 14.36 -1.32
C ILE A 157 -3.38 13.43 -0.79
N PHE A 158 -4.00 13.80 0.34
CA PHE A 158 -5.17 13.16 0.89
C PHE A 158 -6.42 13.90 0.40
N ILE A 159 -6.98 13.45 -0.73
CA ILE A 159 -8.21 14.04 -1.26
C ILE A 159 -9.36 13.64 -0.36
N PRO A 160 -10.15 14.59 0.22
CA PRO A 160 -11.27 14.23 1.05
C PRO A 160 -12.29 13.35 0.29
N LEU A 161 -12.66 12.21 0.85
CA LEU A 161 -13.68 11.32 0.28
C LEU A 161 -15.05 12.00 0.11
N ARG A 162 -15.26 13.16 0.74
CA ARG A 162 -16.51 13.94 0.69
C ARG A 162 -16.64 14.87 -0.52
N VAL A 163 -15.65 14.92 -1.39
CA VAL A 163 -15.72 15.77 -2.59
C VAL A 163 -16.66 15.10 -3.61
N THR A 164 -17.91 15.53 -3.62
CA THR A 164 -18.88 15.20 -4.67
C THR A 164 -18.34 15.73 -6.00
N GLY A 165 -18.09 14.84 -6.95
CA GLY A 165 -17.57 15.21 -8.27
C GLY A 165 -16.10 14.82 -8.46
N VAL A 166 -15.63 13.80 -7.79
CA VAL A 166 -14.31 13.20 -8.08
C VAL A 166 -14.31 12.79 -9.55
N ASP A 167 -13.52 13.49 -10.35
CA ASP A 167 -13.26 13.08 -11.72
C ASP A 167 -12.49 11.77 -11.68
N PHE A 168 -13.10 10.69 -12.19
CA PHE A 168 -12.49 9.37 -12.23
C PHE A 168 -11.17 9.34 -13.01
N SER A 169 -10.88 10.38 -13.83
CA SER A 169 -9.57 10.55 -14.46
C SER A 169 -8.45 10.84 -13.45
N ASP A 170 -8.76 11.47 -12.30
CA ASP A 170 -7.81 11.73 -11.21
C ASP A 170 -7.63 10.52 -10.27
N LEU A 171 -8.55 9.55 -10.32
CA LEU A 171 -8.48 8.33 -9.51
C LEU A 171 -7.37 7.35 -9.94
N SER A 172 -6.79 7.56 -11.13
CA SER A 172 -5.55 6.86 -11.54
C SER A 172 -4.33 7.37 -10.80
N SER A 173 -4.45 8.47 -10.06
CA SER A 173 -3.38 9.05 -9.27
C SER A 173 -3.17 8.26 -7.97
N ASN A 174 -1.92 8.20 -7.53
CA ASN A 174 -1.49 7.56 -6.29
C ASN A 174 -2.18 8.13 -5.04
N SER A 175 -2.76 9.33 -5.13
CA SER A 175 -3.47 10.01 -4.07
C SER A 175 -4.76 9.29 -3.63
N PHE A 176 -5.48 8.61 -4.55
CA PHE A 176 -6.71 7.88 -4.19
C PHE A 176 -6.45 6.75 -3.19
N GLY A 177 -5.37 5.98 -3.40
CA GLY A 177 -4.96 4.94 -2.46
C GLY A 177 -4.61 5.49 -1.07
N LEU A 178 -3.96 6.65 -1.01
CA LEU A 178 -3.61 7.31 0.25
C LEU A 178 -4.85 7.85 0.97
N THR A 179 -5.84 8.37 0.24
CA THR A 179 -7.13 8.80 0.81
C THR A 179 -7.86 7.63 1.46
N VAL A 180 -7.87 6.47 0.79
CA VAL A 180 -8.45 5.24 1.36
C VAL A 180 -7.66 4.79 2.59
N ALA A 181 -6.33 4.88 2.55
CA ALA A 181 -5.48 4.55 3.68
C ALA A 181 -5.80 5.42 4.91
N LEU A 182 -5.90 6.74 4.72
CA LEU A 182 -6.28 7.66 5.81
C LEU A 182 -7.67 7.33 6.39
N GLY A 183 -8.67 7.09 5.54
CA GLY A 183 -10.00 6.72 6.02
C GLY A 183 -10.03 5.38 6.77
N ILE A 184 -9.13 4.45 6.44
CA ILE A 184 -8.97 3.21 7.22
C ILE A 184 -8.30 3.50 8.57
N ALA A 185 -7.25 4.34 8.63
CA ALA A 185 -6.62 4.75 9.88
C ALA A 185 -7.65 5.42 10.80
N GLU A 186 -8.41 6.39 10.30
CA GLU A 186 -9.48 7.06 11.05
C GLU A 186 -10.56 6.09 11.56
N LYS A 187 -10.84 5.01 10.82
CA LYS A 187 -11.77 3.96 11.26
C LYS A 187 -11.24 3.14 12.44
N HIS A 188 -9.91 3.14 12.64
CA HIS A 188 -9.20 2.52 13.77
C HIS A 188 -8.84 3.55 14.86
N ASP A 189 -9.48 4.73 14.85
CA ASP A 189 -9.19 5.85 15.75
C ASP A 189 -7.74 6.38 15.65
N GLY A 190 -7.09 6.09 14.52
CA GLY A 190 -5.74 6.49 14.17
C GLY A 190 -5.66 7.62 13.15
N THR A 191 -4.46 7.95 12.73
CA THR A 191 -4.21 8.95 11.69
C THR A 191 -2.98 8.60 10.87
N ILE A 192 -2.81 9.28 9.72
CA ILE A 192 -1.60 9.20 8.91
C ILE A 192 -1.02 10.60 8.76
N LEU A 193 0.21 10.78 9.23
CA LEU A 193 1.00 11.98 9.01
C LEU A 193 2.00 11.73 7.89
N LEU A 194 2.28 12.77 7.11
CA LEU A 194 3.16 12.70 5.95
C LEU A 194 4.21 13.78 6.02
N GLU A 195 5.46 13.40 5.90
CA GLU A 195 6.59 14.30 5.85
C GLU A 195 7.39 14.11 4.57
N SER A 196 7.81 15.21 3.95
CA SER A 196 8.73 15.19 2.82
C SER A 196 10.13 15.49 3.33
N ASN A 197 11.07 14.58 3.07
CA ASN A 197 12.43 14.72 3.56
C ASN A 197 13.23 15.74 2.71
N GLU A 198 14.08 16.53 3.34
CA GLU A 198 14.88 17.55 2.64
C GLU A 198 15.84 16.96 1.60
N TRP A 199 16.38 15.77 1.88
CA TRP A 199 17.37 15.07 1.05
C TRP A 199 16.76 14.09 0.05
N GLY A 200 15.45 14.07 -0.08
CA GLY A 200 14.69 13.13 -0.92
C GLY A 200 13.87 12.13 -0.11
N GLY A 201 12.86 11.56 -0.78
CA GLY A 201 11.96 10.60 -0.18
C GLY A 201 10.85 11.19 0.69
N THR A 202 10.07 10.31 1.25
CA THR A 202 8.88 10.65 2.03
C THR A 202 8.78 9.72 3.25
N THR A 203 8.23 10.24 4.33
CA THR A 203 7.94 9.44 5.53
C THR A 203 6.46 9.50 5.84
N PHE A 204 5.85 8.34 5.99
CA PHE A 204 4.49 8.16 6.48
C PHE A 204 4.57 7.67 7.93
N HIS A 205 3.83 8.34 8.81
CA HIS A 205 3.64 7.93 10.20
C HIS A 205 2.16 7.55 10.38
N VAL A 206 1.90 6.31 10.74
CA VAL A 206 0.57 5.80 11.08
C VAL A 206 0.56 5.57 12.58
N VAL A 207 -0.36 6.26 13.26
CA VAL A 207 -0.51 6.23 14.72
C VAL A 207 -1.88 5.71 15.08
#